data_53881917e32e3dc7619ea76a6ba92fe7
#
_entry.id   53881917e32e3dc7619ea76a6ba92fe7
#
_cell.length_a   1.000
_cell.length_b   1.000
_cell.length_c   1.000
_cell.angle_alpha   90.00
_cell.angle_beta   90.00
_cell.angle_gamma   90.00
#
_symmetry.space_group_name_H-M   'P 1'
#
loop_
_entity.id
_entity.type
_entity.pdbx_description
1 polymer ?
#
loop_
_entity_poly.entity_id
_entity_poly.type
_entity_poly.pdbx_seq_one_letter_code
_entity_poly.pdbx_strand_id
1 'polypeptide(L)'
;MTTHHSDVLIVGAGPAGLSLAISLAQAGFTATVVEQQSDSALAAPAPDGREIALTHPSRDTLQRLGSWGLLAGHEVGTICEAQVHDGLLGQHSALQLNTPQTPEAAAPGALGFIVPNHALRRTAYALAARTPGVQIVTQAQVTRAATLAGHAEL
;
A
#
# COMPACT_ATOMS: atom_id res chain seq x y z
N MET A 1 -20.15 -9.14 23.00
CA MET A 1 -19.83 -8.66 21.66
C MET A 1 -19.46 -7.20 21.79
N THR A 2 -18.32 -6.79 21.28
CA THR A 2 -17.93 -5.38 21.28
C THR A 2 -18.40 -4.75 19.98
N THR A 3 -19.18 -3.68 20.05
CA THR A 3 -19.63 -2.94 18.87
C THR A 3 -18.67 -1.76 18.66
N HIS A 4 -18.19 -1.62 17.44
CA HIS A 4 -17.35 -0.50 17.03
C HIS A 4 -18.16 0.41 16.10
N HIS A 5 -18.04 1.71 16.29
CA HIS A 5 -18.66 2.72 15.43
C HIS A 5 -17.58 3.60 14.81
N SER A 6 -17.68 3.84 13.51
CA SER A 6 -16.80 4.74 12.77
C SER A 6 -17.52 5.25 11.53
N ASP A 7 -16.99 6.32 10.94
CA ASP A 7 -17.55 6.89 9.69
C ASP A 7 -17.36 5.92 8.52
N VAL A 8 -16.27 5.15 8.52
CA VAL A 8 -15.95 4.21 7.44
C VAL A 8 -15.48 2.87 8.00
N LEU A 9 -16.02 1.78 7.45
CA LEU A 9 -15.58 0.40 7.70
C LEU A 9 -14.76 -0.10 6.50
N ILE A 10 -13.59 -0.65 6.77
CA ILE A 10 -12.64 -1.15 5.77
C ILE A 10 -12.37 -2.62 6.04
N VAL A 11 -12.49 -3.46 5.03
CA VAL A 11 -12.16 -4.89 5.12
C VAL A 11 -10.78 -5.13 4.53
N GLY A 12 -9.86 -5.59 5.38
CA GLY A 12 -8.48 -5.92 5.04
C GLY A 12 -7.47 -4.84 5.38
N ALA A 13 -6.46 -5.21 6.18
CA ALA A 13 -5.32 -4.37 6.57
C ALA A 13 -4.13 -4.53 5.61
N GLY A 14 -4.40 -4.62 4.31
CA GLY A 14 -3.37 -4.52 3.28
C GLY A 14 -2.91 -3.06 3.07
N PRO A 15 -1.85 -2.83 2.26
CA PRO A 15 -1.34 -1.48 2.01
C PRO A 15 -2.41 -0.50 1.53
N ALA A 16 -3.35 -0.94 0.69
CA ALA A 16 -4.43 -0.11 0.17
C ALA A 16 -5.44 0.27 1.28
N GLY A 17 -5.93 -0.73 2.04
CA GLY A 17 -6.90 -0.49 3.12
C GLY A 17 -6.34 0.41 4.22
N LEU A 18 -5.09 0.16 4.64
CA LEU A 18 -4.42 0.99 5.65
C LEU A 18 -4.13 2.40 5.14
N SER A 19 -3.71 2.56 3.88
CA SER A 19 -3.52 3.88 3.28
C SER A 19 -4.83 4.67 3.21
N LEU A 20 -5.94 4.01 2.87
CA LEU A 20 -7.27 4.63 2.89
C LEU A 20 -7.65 5.07 4.32
N ALA A 21 -7.47 4.19 5.32
CA ALA A 21 -7.77 4.51 6.71
C ALA A 21 -6.99 5.73 7.21
N ILE A 22 -5.68 5.78 6.92
CA ILE A 22 -4.81 6.91 7.27
C ILE A 22 -5.29 8.19 6.56
N SER A 23 -5.62 8.11 5.27
CA SER A 23 -6.09 9.25 4.49
C SER A 23 -7.40 9.82 5.04
N LEU A 24 -8.35 8.95 5.42
CA LEU A 24 -9.61 9.34 6.03
C LEU A 24 -9.39 10.01 7.40
N ALA A 25 -8.52 9.43 8.23
CA ALA A 25 -8.21 9.99 9.53
C ALA A 25 -7.54 11.37 9.43
N GLN A 26 -6.63 11.55 8.46
CA GLN A 26 -6.02 12.86 8.17
C GLN A 26 -7.05 13.89 7.67
N ALA A 27 -8.15 13.43 7.06
CA ALA A 27 -9.27 14.27 6.65
C ALA A 27 -10.32 14.50 7.77
N GLY A 28 -10.09 13.98 8.99
CA GLY A 28 -10.95 14.18 10.13
C GLY A 28 -12.05 13.12 10.31
N PHE A 29 -12.04 12.04 9.51
CA PHE A 29 -12.97 10.92 9.65
C PHE A 29 -12.38 9.84 10.56
N THR A 30 -13.26 9.03 11.14
CA THR A 30 -12.88 7.81 11.85
C THR A 30 -13.00 6.59 10.93
N ALA A 31 -12.01 5.67 10.99
CA ALA A 31 -12.02 4.46 10.21
C ALA A 31 -11.75 3.24 11.08
N THR A 32 -12.56 2.19 10.90
CA THR A 32 -12.31 0.88 11.49
C THR A 32 -11.91 -0.10 10.39
N VAL A 33 -10.73 -0.69 10.55
CA VAL A 33 -10.18 -1.70 9.63
C VAL A 33 -10.34 -3.07 10.28
N VAL A 34 -11.02 -4.00 9.62
CA VAL A 34 -11.20 -5.39 10.09
C VAL A 34 -10.24 -6.29 9.33
N GLU A 35 -9.43 -7.06 10.07
CA GLU A 35 -8.38 -7.91 9.50
C GLU A 35 -8.35 -9.29 10.19
N GLN A 36 -8.18 -10.34 9.38
CA GLN A 36 -8.14 -11.72 9.88
C GLN A 36 -6.78 -12.10 10.49
N GLN A 37 -5.70 -11.46 10.08
CA GLN A 37 -4.37 -11.70 10.62
C GLN A 37 -4.20 -11.10 12.01
N SER A 38 -3.22 -11.60 12.76
CA SER A 38 -2.86 -11.04 14.07
C SER A 38 -2.04 -9.76 13.93
N ASP A 39 -2.01 -8.95 15.00
CA ASP A 39 -1.17 -7.77 15.10
C ASP A 39 0.30 -8.08 14.82
N SER A 40 0.82 -9.19 15.34
CA SER A 40 2.20 -9.61 15.12
C SER A 40 2.50 -9.91 13.65
N ALA A 41 1.55 -10.52 12.93
CA ALA A 41 1.70 -10.79 11.49
C ALA A 41 1.63 -9.53 10.63
N LEU A 42 0.90 -8.51 11.09
CA LEU A 42 0.84 -7.19 10.44
C LEU A 42 2.08 -6.35 10.74
N ALA A 43 2.58 -6.40 11.99
CA ALA A 43 3.75 -5.65 12.41
C ALA A 43 5.06 -6.17 11.78
N ALA A 44 5.16 -7.49 11.59
CA ALA A 44 6.32 -8.16 11.02
C ALA A 44 5.90 -9.18 9.95
N PRO A 45 5.37 -8.73 8.80
CA PRO A 45 4.94 -9.62 7.74
C PRO A 45 6.14 -10.34 7.13
N ALA A 46 6.03 -11.66 6.97
CA ALA A 46 7.07 -12.45 6.34
C ALA A 46 7.27 -12.03 4.87
N PRO A 47 8.51 -12.07 4.36
CA PRO A 47 8.77 -11.92 2.94
C PRO A 47 7.98 -12.96 2.13
N ASP A 48 7.26 -12.51 1.12
CA ASP A 48 6.42 -13.35 0.26
C ASP A 48 6.94 -13.42 -1.18
N GLY A 49 8.15 -12.87 -1.44
CA GLY A 49 8.78 -12.84 -2.74
C GLY A 49 8.12 -11.91 -3.75
N ARG A 50 7.10 -11.15 -3.36
CA ARG A 50 6.44 -10.18 -4.24
C ARG A 50 7.08 -8.82 -4.16
N GLU A 51 7.36 -8.28 -5.33
CA GLU A 51 7.81 -6.91 -5.52
C GLU A 51 6.68 -6.09 -6.16
N ILE A 52 6.44 -4.91 -5.63
CA ILE A 52 5.37 -4.03 -6.09
C ILE A 52 5.97 -2.86 -6.85
N ALA A 53 5.63 -2.77 -8.14
CA ALA A 53 5.96 -1.61 -8.94
C ALA A 53 5.02 -0.44 -8.60
N LEU A 54 5.59 0.68 -8.24
CA LEU A 54 4.88 1.90 -7.87
C LEU A 54 5.14 3.00 -8.90
N THR A 55 4.06 3.65 -9.32
CA THR A 55 4.14 4.86 -10.13
C THR A 55 4.56 6.06 -9.28
N HIS A 56 4.99 7.15 -9.91
CA HIS A 56 5.26 8.42 -9.22
C HIS A 56 4.07 8.91 -8.37
N PRO A 57 2.82 8.94 -8.88
CA PRO A 57 1.66 9.33 -8.07
C PRO A 57 1.44 8.40 -6.86
N SER A 58 1.70 7.10 -7.00
CA SER A 58 1.60 6.16 -5.87
C SER A 58 2.65 6.45 -4.80
N ARG A 59 3.91 6.67 -5.20
CA ARG A 59 4.99 7.07 -4.30
C ARG A 59 4.66 8.39 -3.59
N ASP A 60 4.19 9.39 -4.33
CA ASP A 60 3.84 10.70 -3.79
C ASP A 60 2.69 10.62 -2.78
N THR A 61 1.74 9.72 -3.03
CA THR A 61 0.66 9.43 -2.09
C THR A 61 1.20 8.82 -0.79
N LEU A 62 2.03 7.77 -0.88
CA LEU A 62 2.64 7.16 0.31
C LEU A 62 3.53 8.15 1.08
N GLN A 63 4.19 9.05 0.37
CA GLN A 63 5.00 10.11 0.98
C GLN A 63 4.15 11.12 1.74
N ARG A 64 3.05 11.59 1.15
CA ARG A 64 2.09 12.50 1.81
C ARG A 64 1.45 11.87 3.03
N LEU A 65 1.08 10.59 2.97
CA LEU A 65 0.54 9.86 4.10
C LEU A 65 1.58 9.67 5.20
N GLY A 66 2.87 9.57 4.86
CA GLY A 66 3.99 9.39 5.78
C GLY A 66 4.55 7.97 5.84
N SER A 67 3.96 6.99 5.14
CA SER A 67 4.43 5.60 5.14
C SER A 67 5.70 5.39 4.31
N TRP A 68 5.92 6.18 3.25
CA TRP A 68 7.14 6.12 2.45
C TRP A 68 8.41 6.36 3.26
N GLY A 69 8.39 7.32 4.17
CA GLY A 69 9.54 7.65 5.04
C GLY A 69 9.90 6.58 6.07
N LEU A 70 9.07 5.53 6.20
CA LEU A 70 9.33 4.37 7.08
C LEU A 70 10.01 3.21 6.34
N LEU A 71 10.15 3.30 5.01
CA LEU A 71 10.91 2.33 4.22
C LEU A 71 12.41 2.56 4.44
N ALA A 72 13.17 1.48 4.56
CA ALA A 72 14.62 1.56 4.55
C ALA A 72 15.13 1.80 3.13
N GLY A 73 16.25 2.52 2.98
CA GLY A 73 16.76 2.88 1.65
C GLY A 73 17.05 1.70 0.74
N HIS A 74 17.44 0.55 1.31
CA HIS A 74 17.70 -0.67 0.55
C HIS A 74 16.42 -1.41 0.12
N GLU A 75 15.24 -1.03 0.64
CA GLU A 75 13.94 -1.60 0.28
C GLU A 75 13.32 -0.88 -0.93
N VAL A 76 13.93 0.18 -1.42
CA VAL A 76 13.40 0.96 -2.53
C VAL A 76 14.33 0.85 -3.73
N GLY A 77 13.88 0.15 -4.75
CA GLY A 77 14.55 0.11 -6.05
C GLY A 77 13.95 1.13 -7.02
N THR A 78 14.75 1.54 -8.00
CA THR A 78 14.34 2.44 -9.08
C THR A 78 14.13 1.64 -10.36
N ILE A 79 12.99 1.82 -11.02
CA ILE A 79 12.71 1.23 -12.33
C ILE A 79 13.16 2.23 -13.38
N CYS A 80 14.23 1.90 -14.10
CA CYS A 80 14.80 2.75 -15.17
C CYS A 80 14.38 2.27 -16.57
N GLU A 81 13.98 0.99 -16.68
CA GLU A 81 13.60 0.36 -17.94
C GLU A 81 12.45 -0.62 -17.70
N ALA A 82 11.51 -0.68 -18.63
CA ALA A 82 10.46 -1.68 -18.67
C ALA A 82 10.29 -2.18 -20.11
N GLN A 83 10.17 -3.49 -20.28
CA GLN A 83 9.99 -4.13 -21.56
C GLN A 83 8.76 -5.03 -21.54
N VAL A 84 7.97 -4.96 -22.61
CA VAL A 84 6.86 -5.89 -22.86
C VAL A 84 7.26 -6.76 -24.05
N HIS A 85 7.29 -8.06 -23.85
CA HIS A 85 7.59 -9.04 -24.90
C HIS A 85 6.31 -9.72 -25.38
N ASP A 86 6.17 -9.84 -26.68
CA ASP A 86 5.12 -10.66 -27.28
C ASP A 86 5.77 -11.97 -27.76
N GLY A 87 5.45 -13.09 -27.07
CA GLY A 87 6.02 -14.40 -27.36
C GLY A 87 7.12 -14.84 -26.39
N LEU A 88 8.08 -15.63 -26.89
CA LEU A 88 9.16 -16.18 -26.08
C LEU A 88 10.18 -15.13 -25.70
N LEU A 89 10.72 -15.23 -24.47
CA LEU A 89 11.80 -14.37 -23.97
C LEU A 89 13.00 -14.42 -24.96
N GLY A 90 13.52 -13.24 -25.31
CA GLY A 90 14.63 -13.09 -26.25
C GLY A 90 14.24 -12.86 -27.70
N GLN A 91 12.92 -12.90 -28.02
CA GLN A 91 12.37 -12.42 -29.28
C GLN A 91 12.00 -10.93 -29.17
N HIS A 92 11.55 -10.33 -30.27
CA HIS A 92 11.34 -8.88 -30.37
C HIS A 92 10.50 -8.31 -29.20
N SER A 93 10.99 -7.23 -28.56
CA SER A 93 10.22 -6.45 -27.61
C SER A 93 9.09 -5.72 -28.34
N ALA A 94 7.86 -5.96 -27.93
CA ALA A 94 6.68 -5.25 -28.50
C ALA A 94 6.63 -3.79 -28.04
N LEU A 95 7.14 -3.51 -26.83
CA LEU A 95 7.23 -2.17 -26.27
C LEU A 95 8.43 -2.08 -25.33
N GLN A 96 9.23 -1.05 -25.49
CA GLN A 96 10.34 -0.73 -24.59
C GLN A 96 10.14 0.70 -24.08
N LEU A 97 10.11 0.84 -22.76
CA LEU A 97 10.06 2.11 -22.06
C LEU A 97 11.39 2.34 -21.37
N ASN A 98 12.08 3.40 -21.75
CA ASN A 98 13.33 3.82 -21.13
C ASN A 98 13.19 5.22 -20.57
N THR A 99 13.88 5.52 -19.50
CA THR A 99 14.01 6.90 -19.05
C THR A 99 14.82 7.69 -20.06
N PRO A 100 14.40 8.92 -20.42
CA PRO A 100 15.20 9.79 -21.27
C PRO A 100 16.57 10.01 -20.63
N GLN A 101 17.62 9.61 -21.34
CA GLN A 101 18.98 9.99 -20.99
C GLN A 101 19.23 11.38 -21.57
N THR A 102 18.93 12.43 -20.79
CA THR A 102 19.33 13.78 -21.17
C THR A 102 20.74 14.01 -20.61
N PRO A 103 21.67 14.58 -21.42
CA PRO A 103 23.04 14.87 -20.98
C PRO A 103 23.13 15.78 -19.74
N GLU A 104 22.04 16.47 -19.41
CA GLU A 104 21.94 17.42 -18.30
C GLU A 104 21.36 16.83 -17.00
N ALA A 105 20.82 15.58 -17.04
CA ALA A 105 20.29 14.95 -15.84
C ALA A 105 21.43 14.29 -15.05
N ALA A 106 21.70 14.80 -13.86
CA ALA A 106 22.71 14.26 -12.92
C ALA A 106 22.41 12.81 -12.45
N ALA A 107 21.23 12.28 -12.77
CA ALA A 107 20.85 10.89 -12.57
C ALA A 107 19.80 10.49 -13.62
N PRO A 108 19.76 9.22 -14.11
CA PRO A 108 18.68 8.75 -14.97
C PRO A 108 17.35 8.93 -14.27
N GLY A 109 16.37 9.52 -14.95
CA GLY A 109 15.01 9.64 -14.46
C GLY A 109 14.44 8.23 -14.14
N ALA A 110 13.55 8.13 -13.18
CA ALA A 110 12.87 6.88 -12.85
C ALA A 110 11.56 6.77 -13.65
N LEU A 111 11.25 5.60 -14.20
CA LEU A 111 9.90 5.25 -14.68
C LEU A 111 8.95 5.02 -13.50
N GLY A 112 9.51 4.58 -12.37
CA GLY A 112 8.80 4.27 -11.15
C GLY A 112 9.73 3.66 -10.11
N PHE A 113 9.14 3.04 -9.12
CA PHE A 113 9.85 2.45 -7.99
C PHE A 113 9.40 1.01 -7.80
N ILE A 114 10.28 0.18 -7.23
CA ILE A 114 9.95 -1.19 -6.85
C ILE A 114 10.22 -1.37 -5.35
N VAL A 115 9.25 -1.95 -4.65
CA VAL A 115 9.31 -2.11 -3.20
C VAL A 115 8.78 -3.48 -2.81
N PRO A 116 9.46 -4.23 -1.92
CA PRO A 116 8.94 -5.50 -1.42
C PRO A 116 7.55 -5.34 -0.77
N ASN A 117 6.63 -6.23 -1.11
CA ASN A 117 5.26 -6.19 -0.59
C ASN A 117 5.21 -6.20 0.95
N HIS A 118 6.05 -7.02 1.58
CA HIS A 118 6.12 -7.09 3.05
C HIS A 118 6.58 -5.76 3.68
N ALA A 119 7.47 -5.00 3.01
CA ALA A 119 7.90 -3.69 3.48
C ALA A 119 6.77 -2.65 3.40
N LEU A 120 6.01 -2.64 2.30
CA LEU A 120 4.80 -1.79 2.17
C LEU A 120 3.76 -2.11 3.24
N ARG A 121 3.51 -3.40 3.51
CA ARG A 121 2.57 -3.84 4.54
C ARG A 121 3.01 -3.40 5.93
N ARG A 122 4.27 -3.64 6.27
CA ARG A 122 4.86 -3.26 7.56
C ARG A 122 4.76 -1.75 7.81
N THR A 123 5.17 -0.94 6.83
CA THR A 123 5.18 0.52 6.99
C THR A 123 3.78 1.12 7.05
N ALA A 124 2.84 0.60 6.25
CA ALA A 124 1.43 1.01 6.32
C ALA A 124 0.82 0.68 7.69
N TYR A 125 1.06 -0.53 8.21
CA TYR A 125 0.58 -0.93 9.54
C TYR A 125 1.21 -0.09 10.64
N ALA A 126 2.53 0.08 10.65
CA ALA A 126 3.24 0.87 11.66
C ALA A 126 2.75 2.33 11.72
N LEU A 127 2.33 2.89 10.59
CA LEU A 127 1.74 4.22 10.54
C LEU A 127 0.30 4.22 11.01
N ALA A 128 -0.55 3.32 10.50
CA ALA A 128 -1.97 3.24 10.82
C ALA A 128 -2.21 3.01 12.32
N ALA A 129 -1.43 2.11 12.94
CA ALA A 129 -1.54 1.77 14.36
C ALA A 129 -1.29 2.97 15.31
N ARG A 130 -0.62 4.01 14.84
CA ARG A 130 -0.37 5.25 15.60
C ARG A 130 -1.16 6.46 15.11
N THR A 131 -2.00 6.29 14.07
CA THR A 131 -2.79 7.39 13.50
C THR A 131 -4.08 7.55 14.31
N PRO A 132 -4.30 8.68 14.99
CA PRO A 132 -5.55 8.96 15.67
C PRO A 132 -6.74 8.89 14.70
N GLY A 133 -7.86 8.26 15.13
CA GLY A 133 -9.02 8.06 14.27
C GLY A 133 -9.00 6.77 13.45
N VAL A 134 -7.88 6.02 13.46
CA VAL A 134 -7.82 4.67 12.88
C VAL A 134 -7.89 3.62 13.98
N GLN A 135 -8.84 2.70 13.86
CA GLN A 135 -8.93 1.51 14.69
C GLN A 135 -8.71 0.27 13.83
N ILE A 136 -7.84 -0.65 14.29
CA ILE A 136 -7.58 -1.91 13.60
C ILE A 136 -8.10 -3.04 14.50
N VAL A 137 -9.06 -3.81 13.99
CA VAL A 137 -9.61 -4.99 14.66
C VAL A 137 -8.99 -6.21 13.98
N THR A 138 -8.03 -6.80 14.66
CA THR A 138 -7.29 -7.98 14.18
C THR A 138 -7.93 -9.29 14.62
N GLN A 139 -7.53 -10.41 14.00
CA GLN A 139 -8.07 -11.74 14.26
C GLN A 139 -9.59 -11.81 14.10
N ALA A 140 -10.14 -10.97 13.22
CA ALA A 140 -11.56 -10.87 12.92
C ALA A 140 -11.81 -11.14 11.45
N GLN A 141 -12.72 -12.07 11.17
CA GLN A 141 -13.12 -12.40 9.81
C GLN A 141 -14.52 -11.84 9.55
N VAL A 142 -14.63 -11.01 8.51
CA VAL A 142 -15.94 -10.56 8.02
C VAL A 142 -16.63 -11.70 7.32
N THR A 143 -17.78 -12.09 7.84
CA THR A 143 -18.61 -13.16 7.28
C THR A 143 -19.83 -12.62 6.53
N ARG A 144 -20.19 -11.38 6.80
CA ARG A 144 -21.33 -10.71 6.18
C ARG A 144 -21.10 -9.21 6.14
N ALA A 145 -21.56 -8.57 5.08
CA ALA A 145 -21.67 -7.12 4.97
C ALA A 145 -23.13 -6.78 4.61
N ALA A 146 -23.69 -5.79 5.25
CA ALA A 146 -25.05 -5.31 4.99
C ALA A 146 -25.09 -3.78 4.93
N THR A 147 -25.78 -3.24 3.93
CA THR A 147 -26.10 -1.81 3.84
C THR A 147 -27.54 -1.61 4.28
N LEU A 148 -27.73 -0.79 5.29
CA LEU A 148 -29.01 -0.46 5.86
C LEU A 148 -29.36 1.01 5.60
N ALA A 149 -30.59 1.42 5.97
CA ALA A 149 -30.96 2.83 5.87
C ALA A 149 -30.14 3.67 6.86
N GLY A 150 -29.15 4.41 6.34
CA GLY A 150 -28.33 5.35 7.11
C GLY A 150 -27.02 4.78 7.67
N HIS A 151 -26.73 3.48 7.55
CA HIS A 151 -25.45 2.89 7.98
C HIS A 151 -25.13 1.58 7.27
N ALA A 152 -23.91 1.09 7.45
CA ALA A 152 -23.48 -0.24 7.03
C ALA A 152 -22.99 -1.05 8.23
N GLU A 153 -23.13 -2.36 8.16
CA GLU A 153 -22.66 -3.32 9.18
C GLU A 153 -21.73 -4.36 8.56
N LEU A 154 -20.73 -4.77 9.32
CA LEU A 154 -19.84 -5.90 9.01
C LEU A 154 -19.97 -6.99 10.08
#